data_1429309c7a1f4d07e41e60c004b2ed4f
#
_entry.id   1429309c7a1f4d07e41e60c004b2ed4f
#
_cell.length_a   1.000
_cell.length_b   1.000
_cell.length_c   1.000
_cell.angle_alpha   90.00
_cell.angle_beta   90.00
_cell.angle_gamma   90.00
#
_symmetry.space_group_name_H-M   'P 1'
#
loop_
_entity.id
_entity.type
_entity.pdbx_description
1 polymer ?
#
loop_
_entity_poly.entity_id
_entity_poly.type
_entity_poly.pdbx_seq_one_letter_code
_entity_poly.pdbx_strand_id
1 'polypeptide(L)'
;MKMWLRGLVVTMALAGLGGVVTPGAVVFADEAVSATSSSVAPIQADTDLTLAGDAIAVQKLKVGKTMAAGTTLVKIYYMKPGAVLQLSGPYTDFGGYTVTSNELPKINTDKYVYVVNDEGLSQDGTTLNHKDPETKMSKDEPKFSNYSKKWAKKLSTKEVKAIHEYSKNYGDMNNWLRGLDKKASAKTKNEIKLIDSSFKKFKNPKTTTVWRGLSTDGFDAGLKGKLKVGATYTDKGYMSATFDQEIAKKYATGIVLQITLPKGKSTGAYIGNLSDWKIEKEYLIKHGSQFKVTAVDDLGDNKLVSLKYVK
;
A
#
# COMPACT_ATOMS: atom_id res chain seq x y z
N MET A 1 14.56 -26.82 -16.00
CA MET A 1 14.35 -25.48 -16.51
C MET A 1 12.91 -25.02 -16.27
N LYS A 2 12.33 -25.27 -15.10
CA LYS A 2 10.93 -24.94 -14.74
C LYS A 2 10.73 -24.30 -13.35
N MET A 3 11.82 -23.94 -12.67
CA MET A 3 11.74 -23.39 -11.30
C MET A 3 11.92 -21.88 -11.16
N TRP A 4 12.19 -21.17 -12.25
CA TRP A 4 12.44 -19.72 -12.20
C TRP A 4 11.21 -18.83 -12.26
N LEU A 5 10.04 -19.40 -12.58
CA LEU A 5 8.81 -18.59 -12.70
C LEU A 5 8.07 -18.39 -11.38
N ARG A 6 8.35 -19.20 -10.35
CA ARG A 6 7.57 -19.14 -9.10
C ARG A 6 8.01 -18.06 -8.12
N GLY A 7 9.30 -17.72 -8.10
CA GLY A 7 9.80 -16.70 -7.18
C GLY A 7 9.45 -15.27 -7.59
N LEU A 8 9.36 -15.00 -8.88
CA LEU A 8 9.07 -13.65 -9.38
C LEU A 8 7.58 -13.27 -9.21
N VAL A 9 6.72 -14.27 -9.18
CA VAL A 9 5.27 -14.08 -9.04
C VAL A 9 4.88 -13.70 -7.61
N VAL A 10 5.58 -14.21 -6.60
CA VAL A 10 5.24 -13.97 -5.20
C VAL A 10 5.56 -12.52 -4.78
N THR A 11 6.59 -11.92 -5.33
CA THR A 11 6.98 -10.54 -4.98
C THR A 11 6.15 -9.48 -5.70
N MET A 12 5.57 -9.88 -6.84
CA MET A 12 4.62 -9.01 -7.53
C MET A 12 3.19 -9.23 -7.06
N ALA A 13 2.92 -10.29 -6.33
CA ALA A 13 1.57 -10.64 -5.94
C ALA A 13 0.97 -9.68 -4.89
N LEU A 14 1.78 -9.10 -4.04
CA LEU A 14 1.33 -7.95 -3.23
C LEU A 14 1.20 -6.71 -4.08
N ALA A 15 1.80 -6.76 -5.21
CA ALA A 15 1.87 -5.70 -6.14
C ALA A 15 1.36 -6.09 -7.52
N GLY A 16 0.75 -7.21 -7.80
CA GLY A 16 0.62 -7.55 -9.21
C GLY A 16 -0.31 -8.59 -9.66
N LEU A 17 -1.06 -9.20 -8.83
CA LEU A 17 -2.18 -9.97 -9.34
C LEU A 17 -3.34 -9.02 -9.53
N GLY A 18 -3.51 -8.66 -10.76
CA GLY A 18 -4.54 -7.79 -11.24
C GLY A 18 -5.90 -8.11 -10.67
N GLY A 19 -6.37 -7.26 -9.89
CA GLY A 19 -7.63 -7.44 -9.26
C GLY A 19 -7.54 -7.07 -7.81
N VAL A 20 -7.71 -5.82 -7.65
CA VAL A 20 -8.35 -5.34 -6.49
C VAL A 20 -7.87 -6.00 -5.24
N VAL A 21 -6.77 -5.51 -4.78
CA VAL A 21 -6.74 -5.48 -3.43
C VAL A 21 -5.83 -4.71 -2.72
N THR A 22 -6.33 -4.27 -1.82
CA THR A 22 -5.53 -3.56 -0.96
C THR A 22 -5.77 -3.95 0.39
N PRO A 23 -4.77 -3.73 1.11
CA PRO A 23 -4.85 -3.85 2.53
C PRO A 23 -6.13 -3.20 3.03
N GLY A 24 -6.83 -3.89 3.84
CA GLY A 24 -8.10 -3.47 4.40
C GLY A 24 -8.10 -2.11 5.07
N ALA A 25 -6.93 -1.55 5.17
CA ALA A 25 -6.70 -0.22 5.67
C ALA A 25 -7.63 0.84 5.06
N VAL A 26 -7.86 0.76 3.76
CA VAL A 26 -8.77 1.72 3.15
C VAL A 26 -10.18 1.53 3.57
N VAL A 27 -10.48 0.30 3.86
CA VAL A 27 -11.83 -0.10 4.11
C VAL A 27 -12.34 0.44 5.43
N PHE A 28 -11.44 0.86 6.31
CA PHE A 28 -11.82 1.10 7.69
C PHE A 28 -11.70 2.56 8.16
N ALA A 29 -11.21 3.48 7.32
CA ALA A 29 -10.82 4.80 7.78
C ALA A 29 -11.85 5.95 7.62
N ASP A 30 -12.91 5.80 6.85
CA ASP A 30 -13.82 6.91 6.56
C ASP A 30 -15.23 6.69 7.10
N GLU A 31 -15.45 7.15 8.28
CA GLU A 31 -16.65 7.83 8.79
C GLU A 31 -16.52 8.05 10.29
N ALA A 32 -16.02 9.22 10.64
CA ALA A 32 -16.11 9.71 12.00
C ALA A 32 -17.60 10.01 12.30
N VAL A 33 -18.29 9.05 12.89
CA VAL A 33 -19.56 9.35 13.54
C VAL A 33 -19.24 9.86 14.93
N SER A 34 -19.63 11.08 15.20
CA SER A 34 -19.61 11.69 16.54
C SER A 34 -20.25 10.73 17.53
N ALA A 35 -19.45 10.04 18.31
CA ALA A 35 -19.92 9.23 19.42
C ALA A 35 -19.84 10.08 20.68
N THR A 36 -20.96 10.28 21.30
CA THR A 36 -21.06 10.80 22.68
C THR A 36 -20.17 9.95 23.57
N SER A 37 -19.23 10.62 24.20
CA SER A 37 -18.21 10.05 25.05
C SER A 37 -18.80 9.40 26.30
N SER A 38 -18.61 8.11 26.45
CA SER A 38 -18.34 7.54 27.77
C SER A 38 -16.83 7.43 27.90
N SER A 39 -16.28 8.16 28.82
CA SER A 39 -14.85 8.24 29.08
C SER A 39 -14.33 6.90 29.60
N VAL A 40 -13.69 6.14 28.74
CA VAL A 40 -12.74 5.11 29.16
C VAL A 40 -11.35 5.70 28.96
N ALA A 41 -10.59 5.80 30.04
CA ALA A 41 -9.24 6.35 30.01
C ALA A 41 -8.35 5.56 29.04
N PRO A 42 -7.48 6.21 28.28
CA PRO A 42 -6.58 5.52 27.38
C PRO A 42 -5.54 4.76 28.19
N ILE A 43 -5.58 3.45 28.13
CA ILE A 43 -4.51 2.60 28.64
C ILE A 43 -3.48 2.47 27.52
N GLN A 44 -2.24 2.83 27.82
CA GLN A 44 -1.10 2.62 26.95
C GLN A 44 -0.99 1.12 26.62
N ALA A 45 -1.11 0.80 25.35
CA ALA A 45 -0.84 -0.53 24.88
C ALA A 45 0.54 -0.55 24.24
N ASP A 46 1.47 -1.07 24.99
CA ASP A 46 2.65 -1.69 24.45
C ASP A 46 2.42 -3.18 24.67
N THR A 47 2.15 -3.93 23.61
CA THR A 47 2.38 -5.38 23.63
C THR A 47 2.03 -5.99 22.28
N ASP A 48 2.85 -6.90 21.86
CA ASP A 48 2.54 -7.98 20.92
C ASP A 48 1.15 -8.55 21.18
N LEU A 49 0.19 -8.16 20.34
CA LEU A 49 -1.14 -8.74 20.37
C LEU A 49 -1.01 -10.23 20.20
N THR A 50 -1.40 -10.96 21.21
CA THR A 50 -1.59 -12.39 21.06
C THR A 50 -2.71 -12.63 20.06
N LEU A 51 -2.31 -13.15 18.95
CA LEU A 51 -2.98 -13.20 17.66
C LEU A 51 -4.16 -14.17 17.62
N ALA A 52 -4.67 -14.60 18.76
CA ALA A 52 -5.83 -15.46 18.89
C ALA A 52 -6.59 -15.11 20.17
N GLY A 53 -7.89 -15.16 20.12
CA GLY A 53 -8.76 -14.94 21.27
C GLY A 53 -9.96 -14.05 20.97
N ASP A 54 -10.82 -13.92 21.95
CA ASP A 54 -12.01 -13.08 21.85
C ASP A 54 -11.66 -11.61 21.90
N ALA A 55 -12.29 -10.82 21.04
CA ALA A 55 -12.19 -9.36 21.02
C ALA A 55 -13.58 -8.74 20.93
N ILE A 56 -13.72 -7.53 21.41
CA ILE A 56 -14.99 -6.79 21.41
C ILE A 56 -14.84 -5.54 20.55
N ALA A 57 -15.78 -5.28 19.67
CA ALA A 57 -15.88 -4.02 18.95
C ALA A 57 -16.24 -2.89 19.93
N VAL A 58 -15.37 -1.90 20.10
CA VAL A 58 -15.62 -0.73 20.98
C VAL A 58 -16.25 0.42 20.22
N GLN A 59 -16.27 0.35 18.91
CA GLN A 59 -16.92 1.30 18.01
C GLN A 59 -17.58 0.55 16.84
N LYS A 60 -18.27 1.28 15.95
CA LYS A 60 -18.79 0.68 14.71
C LYS A 60 -17.63 0.17 13.87
N LEU A 61 -17.55 -1.15 13.74
CA LEU A 61 -16.44 -1.84 13.09
C LEU A 61 -16.80 -2.24 11.66
N LYS A 62 -15.90 -2.01 10.73
CA LYS A 62 -15.99 -2.53 9.36
C LYS A 62 -15.24 -3.87 9.29
N VAL A 63 -15.92 -4.89 8.77
CA VAL A 63 -15.33 -6.21 8.55
C VAL A 63 -15.36 -6.51 7.06
N GLY A 64 -14.19 -6.74 6.47
CA GLY A 64 -14.05 -7.11 5.07
C GLY A 64 -14.19 -8.62 4.89
N LYS A 65 -15.00 -9.06 3.92
CA LYS A 65 -14.97 -10.42 3.39
C LYS A 65 -14.02 -10.45 2.19
N THR A 66 -12.96 -11.24 2.28
CA THR A 66 -11.93 -11.36 1.23
C THR A 66 -11.84 -12.79 0.71
N MET A 67 -11.16 -12.98 -0.42
CA MET A 67 -10.77 -14.32 -0.87
C MET A 67 -9.71 -14.88 0.09
N ALA A 68 -9.79 -16.16 0.43
CA ALA A 68 -8.85 -16.83 1.33
C ALA A 68 -7.44 -16.92 0.72
N ALA A 69 -7.36 -17.04 -0.60
CA ALA A 69 -6.10 -16.95 -1.32
C ALA A 69 -6.01 -15.59 -2.01
N GLY A 70 -5.24 -14.67 -1.42
CA GLY A 70 -5.06 -13.32 -1.94
C GLY A 70 -5.94 -12.30 -1.22
N THR A 71 -5.92 -11.11 -1.73
CA THR A 71 -6.37 -9.90 -1.07
C THR A 71 -7.64 -9.30 -1.68
N THR A 72 -8.45 -10.06 -2.44
CA THR A 72 -9.63 -9.52 -3.10
C THR A 72 -10.78 -9.29 -2.12
N LEU A 73 -11.05 -8.02 -1.83
CA LEU A 73 -12.23 -7.62 -1.04
C LEU A 73 -13.50 -7.90 -1.83
N VAL A 74 -14.36 -8.77 -1.27
CA VAL A 74 -15.62 -9.18 -1.91
C VAL A 74 -16.79 -8.36 -1.39
N LYS A 75 -16.81 -8.10 -0.09
CA LYS A 75 -17.92 -7.37 0.57
C LYS A 75 -17.49 -6.80 1.91
N ILE A 76 -18.11 -5.69 2.31
CA ILE A 76 -17.96 -5.09 3.63
C ILE A 76 -19.21 -5.34 4.47
N TYR A 77 -18.99 -5.67 5.73
CA TYR A 77 -20.02 -5.75 6.76
C TYR A 77 -19.72 -4.73 7.84
N TYR A 78 -20.74 -4.32 8.57
CA TYR A 78 -20.63 -3.39 9.68
C TYR A 78 -21.10 -4.08 10.95
N MET A 79 -20.26 -4.10 11.97
CA MET A 79 -20.62 -4.60 13.29
C MET A 79 -20.86 -3.45 14.25
N LYS A 80 -21.77 -3.63 15.19
CA LYS A 80 -22.10 -2.61 16.20
C LYS A 80 -21.07 -2.66 17.34
N PRO A 81 -20.92 -1.56 18.10
CA PRO A 81 -20.20 -1.64 19.36
C PRO A 81 -20.78 -2.73 20.27
N GLY A 82 -19.92 -3.47 20.94
CA GLY A 82 -20.27 -4.63 21.75
C GLY A 82 -20.31 -5.97 21.00
N ALA A 83 -20.19 -5.96 19.67
CA ALA A 83 -20.10 -7.22 18.90
C ALA A 83 -18.85 -8.01 19.28
N VAL A 84 -19.01 -9.31 19.48
CA VAL A 84 -17.90 -10.22 19.82
C VAL A 84 -17.34 -10.84 18.55
N LEU A 85 -16.03 -10.75 18.41
CA LEU A 85 -15.26 -11.37 17.33
C LEU A 85 -14.24 -12.31 17.95
N GLN A 86 -13.98 -13.42 17.29
CA GLN A 86 -12.87 -14.30 17.61
C GLN A 86 -11.75 -14.07 16.60
N LEU A 87 -10.60 -13.63 17.09
CA LEU A 87 -9.40 -13.41 16.29
C LEU A 87 -8.74 -14.77 16.04
N SER A 88 -8.36 -15.02 14.79
CA SER A 88 -7.75 -16.31 14.38
C SER A 88 -6.31 -16.17 13.90
N GLY A 89 -5.73 -15.02 14.01
CA GLY A 89 -4.34 -14.72 13.63
C GLY A 89 -4.20 -13.49 12.77
N PRO A 90 -2.96 -13.00 12.60
CA PRO A 90 -2.71 -11.84 11.76
C PRO A 90 -3.03 -12.17 10.31
N TYR A 91 -3.63 -11.24 9.65
CA TYR A 91 -3.75 -11.25 8.20
C TYR A 91 -2.73 -10.23 7.66
N THR A 92 -1.53 -10.73 7.43
CA THR A 92 -0.35 -9.89 7.09
C THR A 92 -0.56 -9.05 5.83
N ASP A 93 -1.34 -9.57 4.89
CA ASP A 93 -1.63 -8.87 3.63
C ASP A 93 -2.49 -7.60 3.83
N PHE A 94 -3.18 -7.46 4.96
CA PHE A 94 -4.06 -6.33 5.26
C PHE A 94 -3.64 -5.53 6.49
N GLY A 95 -2.62 -5.96 7.21
CA GLY A 95 -2.23 -5.33 8.46
C GLY A 95 -3.32 -5.41 9.54
N GLY A 96 -4.09 -6.50 9.55
CA GLY A 96 -5.19 -6.72 10.47
C GLY A 96 -5.29 -8.18 10.90
N TYR A 97 -6.49 -8.60 11.26
CA TYR A 97 -6.76 -9.95 11.78
C TYR A 97 -7.80 -10.68 10.94
N THR A 98 -7.62 -11.99 10.78
CA THR A 98 -8.74 -12.86 10.41
C THR A 98 -9.67 -13.03 11.61
N VAL A 99 -10.96 -12.94 11.34
CA VAL A 99 -11.97 -12.98 12.40
C VAL A 99 -13.13 -13.91 12.06
N THR A 100 -13.73 -14.46 13.10
CA THR A 100 -15.04 -15.10 13.04
C THR A 100 -15.98 -14.42 14.04
N SER A 101 -17.27 -14.45 13.77
CA SER A 101 -18.30 -13.95 14.69
C SER A 101 -19.64 -14.58 14.34
N ASN A 102 -20.47 -14.82 15.35
CA ASN A 102 -21.84 -15.29 15.15
C ASN A 102 -22.76 -14.24 14.49
N GLU A 103 -22.32 -12.97 14.50
CA GLU A 103 -23.03 -11.86 13.86
C GLU A 103 -22.71 -11.71 12.36
N LEU A 104 -21.70 -12.43 11.87
CA LEU A 104 -21.32 -12.44 10.47
C LEU A 104 -21.98 -13.61 9.73
N PRO A 105 -22.40 -13.45 8.48
CA PRO A 105 -22.92 -14.53 7.68
C PRO A 105 -21.93 -15.69 7.56
N LYS A 106 -22.44 -16.93 7.59
CA LYS A 106 -21.60 -18.10 7.30
C LYS A 106 -20.98 -18.00 5.91
N ILE A 107 -19.71 -18.36 5.80
CA ILE A 107 -18.96 -18.35 4.53
C ILE A 107 -18.32 -19.72 4.31
N ASN A 108 -18.00 -20.00 3.04
CA ASN A 108 -17.10 -21.12 2.74
C ASN A 108 -15.66 -20.68 3.04
N THR A 109 -15.07 -21.23 4.09
CA THR A 109 -13.74 -20.86 4.59
C THR A 109 -12.61 -21.27 3.65
N ASP A 110 -12.83 -22.23 2.74
CA ASP A 110 -11.83 -22.57 1.71
C ASP A 110 -11.70 -21.47 0.66
N LYS A 111 -12.73 -20.63 0.52
CA LYS A 111 -12.79 -19.59 -0.51
C LYS A 111 -12.70 -18.18 0.06
N TYR A 112 -13.13 -17.97 1.28
CA TYR A 112 -13.28 -16.65 1.87
C TYR A 112 -12.84 -16.60 3.32
N VAL A 113 -12.35 -15.46 3.74
CA VAL A 113 -12.09 -15.13 5.15
C VAL A 113 -12.71 -13.78 5.48
N TYR A 114 -12.99 -13.56 6.75
CA TYR A 114 -13.29 -12.23 7.26
C TYR A 114 -12.03 -11.60 7.82
N VAL A 115 -11.82 -10.34 7.53
CA VAL A 115 -10.68 -9.57 8.00
C VAL A 115 -11.14 -8.26 8.62
N VAL A 116 -10.43 -7.80 9.61
CA VAL A 116 -10.65 -6.55 10.33
C VAL A 116 -9.30 -5.96 10.70
N ASN A 117 -9.20 -4.63 10.69
CA ASN A 117 -8.04 -4.01 11.31
C ASN A 117 -8.24 -3.95 12.84
N ASP A 118 -7.20 -3.58 13.56
CA ASP A 118 -7.21 -3.50 15.02
C ASP A 118 -7.90 -2.24 15.56
N GLU A 119 -8.13 -1.22 14.74
CA GLU A 119 -8.85 -0.02 15.16
C GLU A 119 -10.28 -0.36 15.59
N GLY A 120 -10.63 -0.01 16.79
CA GLY A 120 -11.96 -0.23 17.32
C GLY A 120 -12.21 -1.63 17.89
N LEU A 121 -11.17 -2.41 18.12
CA LEU A 121 -11.21 -3.66 18.89
C LEU A 121 -10.73 -3.43 20.32
N SER A 122 -11.23 -4.22 21.25
CA SER A 122 -10.69 -4.36 22.60
C SER A 122 -10.54 -5.84 22.93
N GLN A 123 -9.44 -6.20 23.52
CA GLN A 123 -9.17 -7.53 24.05
C GLN A 123 -8.78 -7.39 25.52
N ASP A 124 -9.37 -8.18 26.38
CA ASP A 124 -9.14 -8.16 27.84
C ASP A 124 -9.27 -6.75 28.48
N GLY A 125 -10.20 -5.93 27.97
CA GLY A 125 -10.42 -4.57 28.43
C GLY A 125 -9.41 -3.54 27.92
N THR A 126 -8.41 -3.97 27.18
CA THR A 126 -7.42 -3.11 26.52
C THR A 126 -7.90 -2.79 25.11
N THR A 127 -8.09 -1.52 24.80
CA THR A 127 -8.42 -1.10 23.42
C THR A 127 -7.20 -1.34 22.54
N LEU A 128 -7.41 -2.12 21.47
CA LEU A 128 -6.40 -2.35 20.48
C LEU A 128 -6.29 -1.09 19.63
N ASN A 129 -5.58 -0.12 20.13
CA ASN A 129 -5.08 0.98 19.35
C ASN A 129 -3.61 0.66 19.06
N HIS A 130 -3.40 0.02 17.94
CA HIS A 130 -2.06 0.02 17.38
C HIS A 130 -1.76 1.47 17.00
N LYS A 131 -1.29 2.24 17.96
CA LYS A 131 -0.43 3.36 17.61
C LYS A 131 0.80 2.71 17.02
N ASP A 132 0.79 2.58 15.71
CA ASP A 132 2.04 2.37 14.98
C ASP A 132 3.09 3.27 15.64
N PRO A 133 4.23 2.71 16.12
CA PRO A 133 5.27 3.51 16.74
C PRO A 133 5.52 4.69 15.80
N GLU A 134 5.28 5.91 16.29
CA GLU A 134 5.19 7.18 15.54
C GLU A 134 5.42 7.00 14.04
N THR A 135 4.33 6.80 13.29
CA THR A 135 4.41 6.65 11.86
C THR A 135 5.24 7.80 11.35
N LYS A 136 6.43 7.51 10.83
CA LYS A 136 7.26 8.54 10.20
C LYS A 136 6.62 8.98 8.90
N MET A 137 5.39 9.45 9.01
CA MET A 137 4.70 10.09 7.92
C MET A 137 5.50 11.33 7.53
N SER A 138 5.81 11.45 6.27
CA SER A 138 6.48 12.63 5.76
C SER A 138 5.61 13.86 6.02
N LYS A 139 6.15 14.84 6.73
CA LYS A 139 5.52 16.16 6.93
C LYS A 139 5.17 16.86 5.60
N ASP A 140 5.59 16.28 4.48
CA ASP A 140 5.38 16.78 3.14
C ASP A 140 4.06 16.33 2.51
N GLU A 141 3.48 15.23 2.99
CA GLU A 141 2.26 14.65 2.41
C GLU A 141 1.14 15.68 2.26
N PRO A 142 0.74 16.48 3.28
CA PRO A 142 -0.35 17.41 3.15
C PRO A 142 -0.13 18.45 2.04
N LYS A 143 1.13 18.86 1.81
CA LYS A 143 1.48 19.77 0.72
C LYS A 143 1.32 19.12 -0.64
N PHE A 144 1.75 17.86 -0.77
CA PHE A 144 1.60 17.10 -2.00
C PHE A 144 0.14 16.77 -2.28
N SER A 145 -0.63 16.38 -1.27
CA SER A 145 -2.07 16.14 -1.37
C SER A 145 -2.81 17.38 -1.87
N ASN A 146 -2.56 18.55 -1.27
CA ASN A 146 -3.18 19.79 -1.69
C ASN A 146 -2.76 20.22 -3.11
N TYR A 147 -1.49 19.99 -3.48
CA TYR A 147 -1.01 20.27 -4.83
C TYR A 147 -1.66 19.30 -5.85
N SER A 148 -1.78 18.04 -5.51
CA SER A 148 -2.44 17.01 -6.33
C SER A 148 -3.90 17.34 -6.61
N LYS A 149 -4.65 17.85 -5.64
CA LYS A 149 -6.05 18.30 -5.86
C LYS A 149 -6.13 19.40 -6.93
N LYS A 150 -5.16 20.30 -6.96
CA LYS A 150 -5.08 21.35 -8.01
C LYS A 150 -4.64 20.78 -9.35
N TRP A 151 -3.71 19.84 -9.35
CA TRP A 151 -3.26 19.13 -10.54
C TRP A 151 -4.37 18.30 -11.17
N ALA A 152 -5.13 17.55 -10.37
CA ALA A 152 -6.25 16.73 -10.83
C ALA A 152 -7.28 17.52 -11.65
N LYS A 153 -7.53 18.79 -11.28
CA LYS A 153 -8.41 19.69 -12.05
C LYS A 153 -7.90 20.02 -13.46
N LYS A 154 -6.62 19.76 -13.75
CA LYS A 154 -5.99 20.00 -15.07
C LYS A 154 -5.96 18.74 -15.93
N LEU A 155 -6.41 17.63 -15.39
CA LEU A 155 -6.45 16.34 -16.09
C LEU A 155 -7.74 16.19 -16.88
N SER A 156 -7.64 15.55 -18.04
CA SER A 156 -8.82 15.07 -18.75
C SER A 156 -9.45 13.89 -18.01
N THR A 157 -10.73 13.67 -18.23
CA THR A 157 -11.45 12.49 -17.68
C THR A 157 -10.76 11.18 -18.03
N LYS A 158 -10.14 11.08 -19.22
CA LYS A 158 -9.41 9.89 -19.65
C LYS A 158 -8.13 9.68 -18.84
N GLU A 159 -7.39 10.76 -18.51
CA GLU A 159 -6.19 10.69 -17.67
C GLU A 159 -6.53 10.29 -16.23
N VAL A 160 -7.58 10.88 -15.66
CA VAL A 160 -8.07 10.50 -14.33
C VAL A 160 -8.47 9.04 -14.30
N LYS A 161 -9.24 8.58 -15.32
CA LYS A 161 -9.64 7.17 -15.41
C LYS A 161 -8.43 6.22 -15.54
N ALA A 162 -7.42 6.59 -16.32
CA ALA A 162 -6.22 5.75 -16.47
C ALA A 162 -5.43 5.61 -15.16
N ILE A 163 -5.32 6.69 -14.36
CA ILE A 163 -4.68 6.65 -13.04
C ILE A 163 -5.50 5.78 -12.08
N HIS A 164 -6.81 5.92 -12.10
CA HIS A 164 -7.70 5.12 -11.26
C HIS A 164 -7.65 3.63 -11.65
N GLU A 165 -7.62 3.30 -12.95
CA GLU A 165 -7.44 1.92 -13.42
C GLU A 165 -6.08 1.36 -12.99
N TYR A 166 -5.03 2.16 -13.03
CA TYR A 166 -3.71 1.76 -12.53
C TYR A 166 -3.77 1.40 -11.04
N SER A 167 -4.41 2.22 -10.20
CA SER A 167 -4.53 1.92 -8.76
C SER A 167 -5.28 0.63 -8.45
N LYS A 168 -6.09 0.15 -9.39
CA LYS A 168 -6.84 -1.10 -9.27
C LYS A 168 -6.12 -2.29 -9.89
N ASN A 169 -5.49 -2.09 -11.03
CA ASN A 169 -4.95 -3.18 -11.86
C ASN A 169 -3.69 -2.73 -12.63
N TYR A 170 -2.62 -2.48 -11.89
CA TYR A 170 -1.35 -2.05 -12.47
C TYR A 170 -0.53 -3.20 -13.09
N GLY A 171 -0.92 -4.47 -12.84
CA GLY A 171 -0.18 -5.65 -13.28
C GLY A 171 0.11 -5.65 -14.77
N ASP A 172 -0.92 -5.53 -15.60
CA ASP A 172 -0.78 -5.54 -17.07
C ASP A 172 0.16 -4.43 -17.58
N MET A 173 0.07 -3.23 -16.96
CA MET A 173 0.91 -2.10 -17.36
C MET A 173 2.36 -2.34 -16.96
N ASN A 174 2.59 -2.73 -15.70
CA ASN A 174 3.93 -2.92 -15.17
C ASN A 174 4.63 -4.15 -15.73
N ASN A 175 3.91 -5.25 -15.94
CA ASN A 175 4.47 -6.44 -16.56
C ASN A 175 4.95 -6.14 -17.99
N TRP A 176 4.15 -5.42 -18.77
CA TRP A 176 4.57 -5.02 -20.11
C TRP A 176 5.75 -4.05 -20.10
N LEU A 177 5.73 -3.03 -19.24
CA LEU A 177 6.83 -2.06 -19.13
C LEU A 177 8.13 -2.72 -18.69
N ARG A 178 8.07 -3.71 -17.81
CA ARG A 178 9.23 -4.51 -17.35
C ARG A 178 9.69 -5.55 -18.36
N GLY A 179 8.88 -5.81 -19.40
CA GLY A 179 9.17 -6.81 -20.43
C GLY A 179 8.88 -8.24 -19.98
N LEU A 180 8.08 -8.42 -18.95
CA LEU A 180 7.59 -9.71 -18.47
C LEU A 180 6.51 -10.26 -19.42
N ASP A 181 5.65 -9.38 -19.90
CA ASP A 181 4.68 -9.71 -20.93
C ASP A 181 5.21 -9.29 -22.30
N LYS A 182 5.15 -10.21 -23.28
CA LYS A 182 5.59 -9.95 -24.66
C LYS A 182 4.60 -9.09 -25.44
N LYS A 183 3.35 -9.00 -25.00
CA LYS A 183 2.28 -8.26 -25.67
C LYS A 183 1.47 -7.47 -24.64
N ALA A 184 1.07 -6.26 -24.99
CA ALA A 184 0.10 -5.50 -24.25
C ALA A 184 -1.07 -5.12 -25.14
N SER A 185 -2.26 -5.07 -24.59
CA SER A 185 -3.47 -4.64 -25.28
C SER A 185 -3.34 -3.18 -25.76
N ALA A 186 -4.12 -2.79 -26.76
CA ALA A 186 -4.20 -1.39 -27.16
C ALA A 186 -4.70 -0.50 -26.01
N LYS A 187 -5.60 -1.03 -25.17
CA LYS A 187 -6.09 -0.37 -23.94
C LYS A 187 -4.93 -0.08 -22.99
N THR A 188 -4.16 -1.09 -22.60
CA THR A 188 -3.00 -0.97 -21.68
C THR A 188 -2.00 0.06 -22.19
N LYS A 189 -1.63 0.01 -23.48
CA LYS A 189 -0.71 0.97 -24.09
C LYS A 189 -1.25 2.40 -24.08
N ASN A 190 -2.55 2.58 -24.28
CA ASN A 190 -3.20 3.88 -24.23
C ASN A 190 -3.25 4.43 -22.80
N GLU A 191 -3.55 3.60 -21.82
CA GLU A 191 -3.56 3.97 -20.40
C GLU A 191 -2.18 4.46 -19.93
N ILE A 192 -1.10 3.75 -20.31
CA ILE A 192 0.27 4.18 -20.03
C ILE A 192 0.53 5.57 -20.62
N LYS A 193 0.16 5.80 -21.89
CA LYS A 193 0.32 7.14 -22.51
C LYS A 193 -0.45 8.23 -21.77
N LEU A 194 -1.64 7.93 -21.29
CA LEU A 194 -2.48 8.87 -20.52
C LEU A 194 -1.86 9.18 -19.15
N ILE A 195 -1.35 8.19 -18.44
CA ILE A 195 -0.64 8.38 -17.17
C ILE A 195 0.62 9.23 -17.40
N ASP A 196 1.42 8.90 -18.40
CA ASP A 196 2.62 9.69 -18.73
C ASP A 196 2.29 11.14 -19.11
N SER A 197 1.20 11.34 -19.85
CA SER A 197 0.70 12.69 -20.18
C SER A 197 0.33 13.46 -18.91
N SER A 198 -0.37 12.79 -17.99
CA SER A 198 -0.76 13.41 -16.72
C SER A 198 0.45 13.83 -15.87
N PHE A 199 1.50 12.99 -15.82
CA PHE A 199 2.71 13.28 -15.05
C PHE A 199 3.49 14.47 -15.59
N LYS A 200 3.48 14.73 -16.91
CA LYS A 200 4.09 15.94 -17.47
C LYS A 200 3.51 17.22 -16.89
N LYS A 201 2.27 17.18 -16.42
CA LYS A 201 1.53 18.30 -15.80
C LYS A 201 1.80 18.42 -14.30
N PHE A 202 2.48 17.43 -13.67
CA PHE A 202 2.83 17.44 -12.24
C PHE A 202 4.31 17.76 -12.07
N LYS A 203 4.61 18.78 -11.28
CA LYS A 203 5.98 19.09 -10.87
C LYS A 203 6.05 19.11 -9.35
N ASN A 204 7.00 18.40 -8.78
CA ASN A 204 7.15 18.33 -7.33
C ASN A 204 7.18 19.73 -6.70
N PRO A 205 6.29 20.06 -5.77
CA PRO A 205 6.23 21.39 -5.14
C PRO A 205 7.43 21.65 -4.23
N LYS A 206 8.11 20.60 -3.79
CA LYS A 206 9.36 20.64 -3.01
C LYS A 206 10.16 19.36 -3.21
N THR A 207 11.42 19.35 -2.79
CA THR A 207 12.18 18.10 -2.62
C THR A 207 11.55 17.31 -1.48
N THR A 208 11.35 16.02 -1.68
CA THR A 208 10.67 15.15 -0.71
C THR A 208 11.26 13.77 -0.70
N THR A 209 10.95 13.02 0.35
CA THR A 209 11.26 11.61 0.50
C THR A 209 9.96 10.82 0.50
N VAL A 210 9.95 9.72 -0.26
CA VAL A 210 8.91 8.72 -0.26
C VAL A 210 9.53 7.34 -0.04
N TRP A 211 8.74 6.38 0.38
CA TRP A 211 9.20 5.02 0.69
C TRP A 211 8.48 3.98 -0.14
N ARG A 212 9.15 2.85 -0.37
CA ARG A 212 8.57 1.70 -1.06
C ARG A 212 9.12 0.41 -0.46
N GLY A 213 8.24 -0.51 -0.09
CA GLY A 213 8.62 -1.89 0.26
C GLY A 213 8.64 -2.78 -0.96
N LEU A 214 9.58 -3.71 -1.02
CA LEU A 214 9.63 -4.75 -2.05
C LEU A 214 10.50 -5.92 -1.56
N SER A 215 10.51 -7.01 -2.32
CA SER A 215 11.42 -8.11 -2.03
C SER A 215 12.84 -7.84 -2.52
N THR A 216 13.77 -8.63 -2.01
CA THR A 216 15.16 -8.63 -2.49
C THR A 216 15.20 -8.91 -4.00
N ASP A 217 14.52 -9.93 -4.49
CA ASP A 217 14.52 -10.28 -5.92
C ASP A 217 13.93 -9.15 -6.77
N GLY A 218 12.84 -8.52 -6.29
CA GLY A 218 12.21 -7.39 -6.97
C GLY A 218 13.14 -6.17 -7.06
N PHE A 219 13.96 -5.96 -6.03
CA PHE A 219 14.99 -4.92 -6.04
C PHE A 219 16.14 -5.27 -6.98
N ASP A 220 16.67 -6.49 -6.89
CA ASP A 220 17.80 -6.94 -7.68
C ASP A 220 17.50 -6.94 -9.18
N ALA A 221 16.27 -7.17 -9.57
CA ALA A 221 15.82 -7.06 -10.96
C ALA A 221 16.02 -5.65 -11.57
N GLY A 222 16.02 -4.62 -10.72
CA GLY A 222 16.26 -3.23 -11.13
C GLY A 222 17.68 -2.74 -10.87
N LEU A 223 18.49 -3.50 -10.12
CA LEU A 223 19.82 -3.10 -9.72
C LEU A 223 20.85 -3.44 -10.82
N LYS A 224 21.66 -2.46 -11.19
CA LYS A 224 22.77 -2.69 -12.09
C LYS A 224 24.04 -3.06 -11.32
N GLY A 225 24.34 -4.35 -11.29
CA GLY A 225 25.50 -4.91 -10.57
C GLY A 225 25.17 -5.20 -9.09
N LYS A 226 26.19 -5.21 -8.23
CA LYS A 226 26.03 -5.50 -6.79
C LYS A 226 25.50 -4.27 -6.03
N LEU A 227 24.72 -4.52 -4.98
CA LEU A 227 24.25 -3.48 -4.06
C LEU A 227 25.43 -2.83 -3.33
N LYS A 228 25.68 -1.57 -3.64
CA LYS A 228 26.66 -0.70 -2.98
C LYS A 228 26.30 0.77 -3.21
N VAL A 229 26.81 1.65 -2.39
CA VAL A 229 26.74 3.09 -2.63
C VAL A 229 27.30 3.44 -4.00
N GLY A 230 26.61 4.28 -4.75
CA GLY A 230 26.94 4.63 -6.13
C GLY A 230 26.36 3.69 -7.20
N ALA A 231 25.82 2.52 -6.83
CA ALA A 231 25.13 1.66 -7.79
C ALA A 231 23.91 2.36 -8.40
N THR A 232 23.52 1.92 -9.60
CA THR A 232 22.33 2.44 -10.29
C THR A 232 21.19 1.46 -10.13
N TYR A 233 20.05 1.97 -9.72
CA TYR A 233 18.76 1.26 -9.68
C TYR A 233 17.81 1.85 -10.72
N THR A 234 17.10 1.00 -11.44
CA THR A 234 16.10 1.41 -12.45
C THR A 234 14.92 0.45 -12.41
N ASP A 235 13.73 0.94 -12.13
CA ASP A 235 12.51 0.17 -12.37
C ASP A 235 11.94 0.58 -13.74
N LYS A 236 11.78 -0.40 -14.65
CA LYS A 236 11.18 -0.16 -15.96
C LYS A 236 9.68 0.10 -15.88
N GLY A 237 9.00 -0.41 -14.83
CA GLY A 237 7.60 -0.15 -14.54
C GLY A 237 7.41 1.14 -13.75
N TYR A 238 6.16 1.52 -13.53
CA TYR A 238 5.82 2.51 -12.52
C TYR A 238 6.14 1.98 -11.13
N MET A 239 6.54 2.88 -10.24
CA MET A 239 6.87 2.53 -8.87
C MET A 239 5.87 3.21 -7.92
N SER A 240 4.97 2.42 -7.35
CA SER A 240 4.13 2.86 -6.22
C SER A 240 5.01 3.07 -5.00
N ALA A 241 4.99 4.26 -4.47
CA ALA A 241 5.69 4.66 -3.26
C ALA A 241 4.71 5.42 -2.36
N THR A 242 5.00 5.50 -1.09
CA THR A 242 4.14 6.13 -0.10
C THR A 242 4.86 7.25 0.64
N PHE A 243 4.09 8.19 1.19
CA PHE A 243 4.60 9.19 2.14
C PHE A 243 4.69 8.64 3.58
N ASP A 244 4.40 7.38 3.79
CA ASP A 244 4.39 6.71 5.09
C ASP A 244 5.37 5.53 5.09
N GLN A 245 6.43 5.63 5.91
CA GLN A 245 7.46 4.60 5.96
C GLN A 245 6.91 3.27 6.48
N GLU A 246 5.96 3.29 7.41
CA GLU A 246 5.41 2.07 8.00
C GLU A 246 4.53 1.33 6.98
N ILE A 247 3.80 2.06 6.14
CA ILE A 247 3.11 1.45 5.01
C ILE A 247 4.11 0.75 4.09
N ALA A 248 5.23 1.40 3.76
CA ALA A 248 6.27 0.77 2.94
C ALA A 248 6.86 -0.49 3.59
N LYS A 249 7.07 -0.49 4.91
CA LYS A 249 7.58 -1.65 5.65
C LYS A 249 6.63 -2.85 5.56
N LYS A 250 5.31 -2.62 5.60
CA LYS A 250 4.31 -3.69 5.45
C LYS A 250 4.41 -4.43 4.11
N TYR A 251 4.90 -3.76 3.07
CA TYR A 251 5.12 -4.35 1.75
C TYR A 251 6.55 -4.86 1.52
N ALA A 252 7.44 -4.71 2.50
CA ALA A 252 8.82 -5.13 2.36
C ALA A 252 8.99 -6.61 2.74
N THR A 253 9.64 -7.36 1.86
CA THR A 253 10.15 -8.71 2.13
C THR A 253 11.63 -8.75 1.77
N GLY A 254 12.41 -7.92 2.48
CA GLY A 254 13.85 -7.78 2.34
C GLY A 254 14.35 -6.38 2.08
N ILE A 255 13.60 -5.51 1.37
CA ILE A 255 14.07 -4.16 1.00
C ILE A 255 13.00 -3.10 1.29
N VAL A 256 13.42 -2.05 2.00
CA VAL A 256 12.71 -0.77 2.08
C VAL A 256 13.51 0.28 1.32
N LEU A 257 12.93 0.87 0.30
CA LEU A 257 13.54 2.00 -0.42
C LEU A 257 13.14 3.31 0.26
N GLN A 258 14.12 4.17 0.50
CA GLN A 258 13.94 5.57 0.85
C GLN A 258 14.33 6.43 -0.35
N ILE A 259 13.38 7.05 -1.03
CA ILE A 259 13.58 7.66 -2.33
C ILE A 259 13.46 9.17 -2.24
N THR A 260 14.56 9.88 -2.52
CA THR A 260 14.56 11.36 -2.59
C THR A 260 14.23 11.82 -3.98
N LEU A 261 13.12 12.59 -4.10
CA LEU A 261 12.60 13.16 -5.32
C LEU A 261 12.83 14.68 -5.33
N PRO A 262 13.42 15.26 -6.40
CA PRO A 262 13.79 16.67 -6.43
C PRO A 262 12.59 17.59 -6.71
N LYS A 263 12.64 18.81 -6.14
CA LYS A 263 11.72 19.90 -6.45
C LYS A 263 11.74 20.27 -7.93
N GLY A 264 10.58 20.63 -8.47
CA GLY A 264 10.42 21.18 -9.83
C GLY A 264 10.51 20.15 -10.96
N LYS A 265 10.81 18.88 -10.65
CA LYS A 265 10.87 17.80 -11.64
C LYS A 265 9.53 17.04 -11.71
N SER A 266 9.22 16.53 -12.90
CA SER A 266 8.10 15.60 -13.16
C SER A 266 8.61 14.17 -12.97
N THR A 267 8.75 13.75 -11.72
CA THR A 267 9.23 12.40 -11.38
C THR A 267 8.09 11.37 -11.25
N GLY A 268 6.86 11.82 -11.39
CA GLY A 268 5.61 11.09 -11.15
C GLY A 268 4.58 12.06 -10.60
N ALA A 269 3.61 11.57 -9.84
CA ALA A 269 2.61 12.41 -9.17
C ALA A 269 2.10 11.75 -7.87
N TYR A 270 1.67 12.58 -6.91
CA TYR A 270 0.86 12.10 -5.79
C TYR A 270 -0.53 11.77 -6.29
N ILE A 271 -0.89 10.50 -6.27
CA ILE A 271 -2.17 10.00 -6.77
C ILE A 271 -3.15 9.58 -5.67
N GLY A 272 -2.78 9.69 -4.40
CA GLY A 272 -3.63 9.29 -3.28
C GLY A 272 -5.03 9.93 -3.28
N ASN A 273 -5.18 11.12 -3.90
CA ASN A 273 -6.51 11.74 -4.07
C ASN A 273 -7.35 11.13 -5.21
N LEU A 274 -6.73 10.38 -6.13
CA LEU A 274 -7.36 9.76 -7.31
C LEU A 274 -7.41 8.23 -7.19
N SER A 275 -6.69 7.66 -6.22
CA SER A 275 -6.67 6.23 -5.92
C SER A 275 -7.90 5.85 -5.10
N ASP A 276 -8.38 4.62 -5.25
CA ASP A 276 -9.33 4.01 -4.33
C ASP A 276 -8.69 3.78 -2.93
N TRP A 277 -7.37 3.85 -2.86
CA TRP A 277 -6.55 3.49 -1.70
C TRP A 277 -5.90 4.71 -1.08
N LYS A 278 -6.72 5.66 -0.66
CA LYS A 278 -6.29 6.97 -0.14
C LYS A 278 -5.35 6.87 1.05
N ILE A 279 -5.50 5.81 1.86
CA ILE A 279 -4.69 5.59 3.05
C ILE A 279 -3.23 5.29 2.71
N GLU A 280 -2.97 4.70 1.55
CA GLU A 280 -1.60 4.44 1.09
C GLU A 280 -0.80 5.72 0.81
N LYS A 281 -1.47 6.87 0.75
CA LYS A 281 -0.82 8.18 0.49
C LYS A 281 0.17 8.08 -0.67
N GLU A 282 -0.30 7.44 -1.74
CA GLU A 282 0.52 6.97 -2.84
C GLU A 282 1.12 8.12 -3.66
N TYR A 283 2.42 8.06 -3.85
CA TYR A 283 3.15 8.76 -4.89
C TYR A 283 3.58 7.76 -5.96
N LEU A 284 2.98 7.87 -7.13
CA LEU A 284 3.32 7.01 -8.27
C LEU A 284 4.49 7.62 -9.04
N ILE A 285 5.66 6.96 -8.95
CA ILE A 285 6.88 7.38 -9.63
C ILE A 285 6.81 6.90 -11.08
N LYS A 286 7.26 7.75 -12.01
CA LYS A 286 7.28 7.48 -13.44
C LYS A 286 8.10 6.23 -13.77
N HIS A 287 7.59 5.42 -14.70
CA HIS A 287 8.30 4.25 -15.19
C HIS A 287 9.64 4.61 -15.86
N GLY A 288 10.62 3.72 -15.79
CA GLY A 288 11.95 3.92 -16.33
C GLY A 288 12.80 4.94 -15.57
N SER A 289 12.35 5.41 -14.40
CA SER A 289 13.13 6.31 -13.54
C SER A 289 14.41 5.65 -13.07
N GLN A 290 15.50 6.42 -13.07
CA GLN A 290 16.81 5.97 -12.61
C GLN A 290 17.22 6.67 -11.32
N PHE A 291 17.88 5.91 -10.47
CA PHE A 291 18.33 6.35 -9.15
C PHE A 291 19.77 5.94 -8.90
N LYS A 292 20.44 6.69 -8.03
CA LYS A 292 21.71 6.30 -7.42
C LYS A 292 21.48 5.85 -5.99
N VAL A 293 22.06 4.73 -5.61
CA VAL A 293 22.14 4.29 -4.23
C VAL A 293 23.06 5.25 -3.47
N THR A 294 22.55 5.85 -2.40
CA THR A 294 23.30 6.82 -1.58
C THR A 294 23.64 6.29 -0.19
N ALA A 295 22.87 5.33 0.32
CA ALA A 295 23.16 4.62 1.57
C ALA A 295 22.52 3.23 1.53
N VAL A 296 23.05 2.34 2.35
CA VAL A 296 22.50 1.00 2.62
C VAL A 296 22.65 0.77 4.11
N ASP A 297 21.53 0.66 4.81
CA ASP A 297 21.46 0.47 6.25
C ASP A 297 20.74 -0.85 6.56
N ASP A 298 20.99 -1.44 7.70
CA ASP A 298 20.30 -2.65 8.17
C ASP A 298 19.10 -2.23 9.04
N LEU A 299 17.95 -2.83 8.79
CA LEU A 299 16.73 -2.68 9.57
C LEU A 299 16.24 -4.02 10.15
N GLY A 300 17.16 -4.92 10.46
CA GLY A 300 16.84 -6.27 10.90
C GLY A 300 16.41 -7.15 9.72
N ASP A 301 15.12 -7.50 9.63
CA ASP A 301 14.62 -8.36 8.55
C ASP A 301 14.68 -7.70 7.17
N ASN A 302 14.86 -6.39 7.10
CA ASN A 302 14.91 -5.63 5.86
C ASN A 302 16.20 -4.79 5.79
N LYS A 303 16.63 -4.46 4.56
CA LYS A 303 17.63 -3.41 4.30
C LYS A 303 16.93 -2.12 3.91
N LEU A 304 17.35 -1.00 4.49
CA LEU A 304 16.98 0.32 4.03
C LEU A 304 17.95 0.77 2.95
N VAL A 305 17.46 0.94 1.73
CA VAL A 305 18.27 1.42 0.61
C VAL A 305 17.85 2.83 0.26
N SER A 306 18.72 3.78 0.52
CA SER A 306 18.49 5.18 0.17
C SER A 306 18.82 5.44 -1.30
N LEU A 307 17.87 6.01 -2.02
CA LEU A 307 17.94 6.30 -3.44
C LEU A 307 17.79 7.80 -3.72
N LYS A 308 18.62 8.32 -4.60
CA LYS A 308 18.49 9.69 -5.13
C LYS A 308 18.14 9.64 -6.61
N TYR A 309 17.07 10.32 -6.99
CA TYR A 309 16.61 10.42 -8.36
C TYR A 309 17.68 11.06 -9.28
N VAL A 310 17.87 10.47 -10.46
CA VAL A 310 18.79 10.96 -11.50
C VAL A 310 18.02 11.44 -12.73
N LYS A 311 17.18 10.59 -13.30
CA LYS A 311 16.36 10.92 -14.48
C LYS A 311 15.12 10.01 -14.59
#